data_912fa23e7ec66b201dc0e54223086008
#
_entry.id   912fa23e7ec66b201dc0e54223086008
#
_cell.length_a   1.000
_cell.length_b   1.000
_cell.length_c   1.000
_cell.angle_alpha   90.00
_cell.angle_beta   90.00
_cell.angle_gamma   90.00
#
_symmetry.space_group_name_H-M   'P 1'
#
loop_
_entity.id
_entity.type
_entity.pdbx_description
1 polymer ?
#
loop_
_entity_poly.entity_id
_entity_poly.type
_entity_poly.pdbx_seq_one_letter_code
_entity_poly.pdbx_strand_id
1 'polypeptide(L)'
;MNKCKNIIITAIAGISVMCLSLPAYAAGFDINQDNDVNVNDVTYLQTRLSENDTSSELDLNGDGIVNVNDVSFLQFEISRNSIENIERNTKLSVEQTEYSKNIGDTTQIEITTNNDISDISYSSSDSSVAKIISSDRNTVRVKANKAGTANITVKQCSQTVTIKFRVEKAKCIDLSEWNGDIEFSKVKRSGVTCVILRAGYGKDPNLEDGKFNEYYRQAKNAGLNVGAYWYSYATTVEAAKAEVRNCMKTIGGKEFDLPVFLDVEEYRQAVLPRRTLTDIISTFCDGMRDNGFEGGLYSAKSMLVDSAYPDELSSKYLIWLAAPNNSYNELPSYVDIHQYSWNGRVDGISEKVDMNYIYNLNT
;
A
#
# COMPACT_ATOMS: atom_id res chain seq x y z
N MET A 1 -23.91 -1.54 4.99
CA MET A 1 -25.32 -1.31 4.67
C MET A 1 -25.79 0.15 4.75
N ASN A 2 -25.15 1.03 5.54
CA ASN A 2 -25.67 2.39 5.75
C ASN A 2 -25.09 3.50 4.84
N LYS A 3 -24.07 3.25 4.02
CA LYS A 3 -23.45 4.30 3.17
C LYS A 3 -24.11 4.48 1.80
N CYS A 4 -24.68 3.44 1.22
CA CYS A 4 -25.43 3.57 -0.05
C CYS A 4 -26.76 4.35 0.10
N LYS A 5 -27.33 4.39 1.32
CA LYS A 5 -28.62 5.06 1.57
C LYS A 5 -28.55 6.59 1.62
N ASN A 6 -27.40 7.18 1.91
CA ASN A 6 -27.30 8.62 2.17
C ASN A 6 -27.02 9.49 0.93
N ILE A 7 -26.71 8.90 -0.22
CA ILE A 7 -26.25 9.66 -1.41
C ILE A 7 -27.38 9.97 -2.40
N ILE A 8 -28.50 9.27 -2.33
CA ILE A 8 -29.52 9.30 -3.41
C ILE A 8 -30.59 10.37 -3.21
N ILE A 9 -30.72 10.99 -2.04
CA ILE A 9 -31.75 12.02 -1.82
C ILE A 9 -31.53 13.29 -2.65
N THR A 10 -30.32 13.52 -3.16
CA THR A 10 -29.98 14.75 -3.95
C THR A 10 -29.97 14.53 -5.48
N ALA A 11 -30.14 13.31 -5.99
CA ALA A 11 -29.95 12.97 -7.39
C ALA A 11 -31.23 12.81 -8.22
N ILE A 12 -32.42 13.14 -7.68
CA ILE A 12 -33.72 12.88 -8.36
C ILE A 12 -33.98 13.74 -9.61
N ALA A 13 -33.12 14.72 -9.89
CA ALA A 13 -33.38 15.68 -10.99
C ALA A 13 -32.86 15.28 -12.38
N GLY A 14 -32.31 14.07 -12.59
CA GLY A 14 -31.59 13.78 -13.86
C GLY A 14 -31.60 12.34 -14.37
N ILE A 15 -32.39 11.40 -13.85
CA ILE A 15 -32.32 10.01 -14.29
C ILE A 15 -33.31 9.76 -15.44
N SER A 16 -32.78 9.57 -16.64
CA SER A 16 -33.50 8.99 -17.79
C SER A 16 -33.70 7.49 -17.53
N VAL A 17 -34.93 7.06 -17.31
CA VAL A 17 -35.27 5.67 -16.94
C VAL A 17 -35.27 4.80 -18.20
N MET A 18 -34.42 3.77 -18.22
CA MET A 18 -34.55 2.64 -19.17
C MET A 18 -35.72 1.75 -18.72
N CYS A 19 -36.69 1.55 -19.61
CA CYS A 19 -37.84 0.65 -19.39
C CYS A 19 -37.37 -0.79 -19.13
N LEU A 20 -37.66 -1.30 -17.96
CA LEU A 20 -37.57 -2.72 -17.63
C LEU A 20 -38.94 -3.17 -17.09
N SER A 21 -39.45 -4.33 -17.56
CA SER A 21 -40.74 -4.91 -17.15
C SER A 21 -40.82 -5.04 -15.62
N LEU A 22 -41.87 -4.49 -15.05
CA LEU A 22 -42.10 -4.41 -13.61
C LEU A 22 -42.34 -5.79 -12.96
N PRO A 23 -41.74 -6.13 -11.82
CA PRO A 23 -42.20 -7.24 -11.00
C PRO A 23 -43.59 -6.94 -10.45
N ALA A 24 -44.41 -8.00 -10.21
CA ALA A 24 -45.80 -7.92 -9.79
C ALA A 24 -46.11 -6.98 -8.60
N TYR A 25 -45.12 -6.67 -7.76
CA TYR A 25 -45.20 -5.73 -6.64
C TYR A 25 -45.30 -4.27 -7.12
N ALA A 26 -44.72 -3.94 -8.26
CA ALA A 26 -44.66 -2.56 -8.74
C ALA A 26 -45.97 -2.17 -9.49
N ALA A 27 -46.77 -3.14 -9.90
CA ALA A 27 -48.02 -2.86 -10.62
C ALA A 27 -49.06 -2.04 -9.79
N GLY A 28 -48.95 -2.04 -8.48
CA GLY A 28 -49.81 -1.22 -7.58
C GLY A 28 -49.40 0.25 -7.50
N PHE A 29 -48.24 0.65 -8.04
CA PHE A 29 -47.77 2.01 -8.03
C PHE A 29 -47.76 2.69 -9.40
N ASP A 30 -48.13 1.94 -10.47
CA ASP A 30 -48.41 2.47 -11.79
C ASP A 30 -49.84 3.01 -11.80
N ILE A 31 -50.02 4.15 -11.20
CA ILE A 31 -51.36 4.73 -10.99
C ILE A 31 -51.86 5.51 -12.18
N ASN A 32 -51.00 5.91 -13.08
CA ASN A 32 -51.35 6.53 -14.37
C ASN A 32 -51.58 5.51 -15.49
N GLN A 33 -51.26 4.21 -15.23
CA GLN A 33 -51.45 3.07 -16.13
C GLN A 33 -50.67 3.17 -17.46
N ASP A 34 -49.48 3.79 -17.43
CA ASP A 34 -48.61 3.89 -18.59
C ASP A 34 -47.60 2.71 -18.69
N ASN A 35 -47.67 1.72 -17.79
CA ASN A 35 -46.80 0.56 -17.59
C ASN A 35 -45.41 0.85 -17.06
N ASP A 36 -45.16 2.07 -16.56
CA ASP A 36 -43.92 2.47 -15.91
C ASP A 36 -44.21 3.08 -14.55
N VAL A 37 -43.52 2.65 -13.50
CA VAL A 37 -43.58 3.31 -12.18
C VAL A 37 -42.45 4.32 -12.07
N ASN A 38 -42.77 5.61 -12.18
CA ASN A 38 -41.79 6.68 -12.24
C ASN A 38 -42.36 8.02 -11.71
N VAL A 39 -41.63 9.13 -11.93
CA VAL A 39 -42.06 10.47 -11.48
C VAL A 39 -43.40 10.93 -12.10
N ASN A 40 -43.82 10.35 -13.22
CA ASN A 40 -45.13 10.68 -13.83
C ASN A 40 -46.29 10.22 -12.95
N ASP A 41 -46.15 9.07 -12.25
CA ASP A 41 -47.14 8.59 -11.26
C ASP A 41 -47.27 9.54 -10.10
N VAL A 42 -46.12 10.07 -9.63
CA VAL A 42 -46.11 11.10 -8.58
C VAL A 42 -46.87 12.35 -9.04
N THR A 43 -46.61 12.79 -10.28
CA THR A 43 -47.29 13.95 -10.86
C THR A 43 -48.78 13.69 -11.05
N TYR A 44 -49.14 12.48 -11.49
CA TYR A 44 -50.51 12.05 -11.59
C TYR A 44 -51.23 12.10 -10.23
N LEU A 45 -50.65 11.51 -9.19
CA LEU A 45 -51.21 11.53 -7.82
C LEU A 45 -51.39 12.96 -7.30
N GLN A 46 -50.38 13.81 -7.50
CA GLN A 46 -50.45 15.22 -7.10
C GLN A 46 -51.58 15.96 -7.80
N THR A 47 -51.83 15.68 -9.09
CA THR A 47 -52.90 16.27 -9.87
C THR A 47 -54.24 15.83 -9.32
N ARG A 48 -54.45 14.51 -9.12
CA ARG A 48 -55.69 13.97 -8.54
C ARG A 48 -56.00 14.56 -7.16
N LEU A 49 -55.00 14.67 -6.29
CA LEU A 49 -55.15 15.31 -4.99
C LEU A 49 -55.57 16.79 -5.10
N SER A 50 -55.04 17.53 -6.09
CA SER A 50 -55.41 18.92 -6.30
C SER A 50 -56.87 19.07 -6.77
N GLU A 51 -57.43 18.02 -7.37
CA GLU A 51 -58.85 17.91 -7.77
C GLU A 51 -59.74 17.40 -6.64
N ASN A 52 -59.20 17.21 -5.43
CA ASN A 52 -59.88 16.64 -4.24
C ASN A 52 -60.38 15.20 -4.47
N ASP A 53 -59.68 14.40 -5.27
CA ASP A 53 -59.98 12.99 -5.47
C ASP A 53 -59.50 12.18 -4.24
N THR A 54 -60.44 11.49 -3.62
CA THR A 54 -60.22 10.63 -2.44
C THR A 54 -60.50 9.15 -2.75
N SER A 55 -60.41 8.76 -4.03
CA SER A 55 -60.56 7.37 -4.46
C SER A 55 -59.61 6.46 -3.70
N SER A 56 -60.06 5.36 -3.16
CA SER A 56 -59.27 4.46 -2.29
C SER A 56 -58.08 3.84 -3.00
N GLU A 57 -58.05 3.83 -4.34
CA GLU A 57 -56.92 3.38 -5.16
C GLU A 57 -55.69 4.31 -5.05
N LEU A 58 -55.89 5.56 -4.57
CA LEU A 58 -54.83 6.54 -4.35
C LEU A 58 -54.27 6.51 -2.90
N ASP A 59 -54.87 5.71 -1.99
CA ASP A 59 -54.34 5.42 -0.68
C ASP A 59 -53.22 4.38 -0.78
N LEU A 60 -52.03 4.86 -1.16
CA LEU A 60 -50.89 4.01 -1.44
C LEU A 60 -50.17 3.52 -0.20
N ASN A 61 -50.28 4.26 0.91
CA ASN A 61 -49.66 3.89 2.17
C ASN A 61 -50.59 3.02 3.06
N GLY A 62 -51.88 2.89 2.69
CA GLY A 62 -52.88 2.03 3.36
C GLY A 62 -53.34 2.57 4.71
N ASP A 63 -53.23 3.88 4.97
CA ASP A 63 -53.66 4.49 6.23
C ASP A 63 -55.17 4.90 6.23
N GLY A 64 -55.85 4.73 5.12
CA GLY A 64 -57.27 5.05 4.94
C GLY A 64 -57.55 6.51 4.60
N ILE A 65 -56.51 7.32 4.34
CA ILE A 65 -56.62 8.76 4.07
C ILE A 65 -55.80 9.14 2.85
N VAL A 66 -56.44 9.48 1.75
CA VAL A 66 -55.75 9.94 0.53
C VAL A 66 -55.26 11.38 0.70
N ASN A 67 -53.93 11.58 0.80
CA ASN A 67 -53.34 12.89 1.06
C ASN A 67 -51.84 12.95 0.58
N VAL A 68 -51.13 14.02 0.96
CA VAL A 68 -49.74 14.22 0.62
C VAL A 68 -48.78 13.13 1.14
N ASN A 69 -49.21 12.36 2.15
CA ASN A 69 -48.40 11.26 2.67
C ASN A 69 -48.29 10.12 1.62
N ASP A 70 -49.34 9.89 0.81
CA ASP A 70 -49.32 8.93 -0.29
C ASP A 70 -48.31 9.34 -1.38
N VAL A 71 -48.25 10.65 -1.67
CA VAL A 71 -47.21 11.18 -2.57
C VAL A 71 -45.82 10.90 -2.02
N SER A 72 -45.60 11.15 -0.75
CA SER A 72 -44.29 10.91 -0.11
C SER A 72 -43.96 9.42 -0.06
N PHE A 73 -44.96 8.57 0.15
CA PHE A 73 -44.83 7.12 0.13
C PHE A 73 -44.46 6.62 -1.27
N LEU A 74 -45.17 7.09 -2.30
CA LEU A 74 -44.87 6.73 -3.70
C LEU A 74 -43.43 7.16 -4.11
N GLN A 75 -43.04 8.39 -3.75
CA GLN A 75 -41.67 8.87 -4.00
C GLN A 75 -40.62 7.99 -3.33
N PHE A 76 -40.89 7.58 -2.07
CA PHE A 76 -40.01 6.68 -1.35
C PHE A 76 -39.90 5.31 -2.04
N GLU A 77 -41.01 4.70 -2.47
CA GLU A 77 -41.02 3.40 -3.14
C GLU A 77 -40.33 3.44 -4.51
N ILE A 78 -40.56 4.49 -5.31
CA ILE A 78 -39.84 4.71 -6.57
C ILE A 78 -38.33 4.81 -6.33
N SER A 79 -37.93 5.58 -5.32
CA SER A 79 -36.52 5.74 -4.95
C SER A 79 -35.91 4.42 -4.48
N ARG A 80 -36.63 3.66 -3.67
CA ARG A 80 -36.21 2.34 -3.18
C ARG A 80 -36.00 1.34 -4.32
N ASN A 81 -36.95 1.25 -5.24
CA ASN A 81 -36.86 0.37 -6.42
C ASN A 81 -35.71 0.76 -7.33
N SER A 82 -35.46 2.06 -7.50
CA SER A 82 -34.32 2.55 -8.29
C SER A 82 -32.98 2.13 -7.66
N ILE A 83 -32.86 2.23 -6.33
CA ILE A 83 -31.67 1.79 -5.60
C ILE A 83 -31.47 0.28 -5.74
N GLU A 84 -32.52 -0.52 -5.53
CA GLU A 84 -32.47 -1.98 -5.64
C GLU A 84 -32.09 -2.43 -7.08
N ASN A 85 -32.59 -1.73 -8.11
CA ASN A 85 -32.22 -1.98 -9.50
C ASN A 85 -30.77 -1.62 -9.78
N ILE A 86 -30.26 -0.49 -9.27
CA ILE A 86 -28.86 -0.11 -9.40
C ILE A 86 -27.97 -1.15 -8.71
N GLU A 87 -28.31 -1.55 -7.48
CA GLU A 87 -27.57 -2.58 -6.75
C GLU A 87 -27.53 -3.91 -7.47
N ARG A 88 -28.69 -4.36 -8.00
CA ARG A 88 -28.85 -5.63 -8.72
C ARG A 88 -28.10 -5.65 -10.05
N ASN A 89 -28.09 -4.53 -10.76
CA ASN A 89 -27.49 -4.40 -12.09
C ASN A 89 -26.03 -3.94 -12.07
N THR A 90 -25.48 -3.61 -10.88
CA THR A 90 -24.07 -3.25 -10.75
C THR A 90 -23.19 -4.41 -11.17
N LYS A 91 -22.24 -4.14 -12.06
CA LYS A 91 -21.18 -5.06 -12.47
C LYS A 91 -19.85 -4.47 -12.03
N LEU A 92 -19.05 -5.28 -11.38
CA LEU A 92 -17.73 -4.93 -10.90
C LEU A 92 -16.74 -5.99 -11.34
N SER A 93 -15.64 -5.59 -11.97
CA SER A 93 -14.62 -6.52 -12.46
C SER A 93 -13.24 -5.89 -12.46
N VAL A 94 -12.24 -6.76 -12.52
CA VAL A 94 -10.82 -6.44 -12.71
C VAL A 94 -10.27 -7.35 -13.80
N GLU A 95 -9.19 -6.93 -14.46
CA GLU A 95 -8.57 -7.73 -15.53
C GLU A 95 -7.93 -9.01 -14.97
N GLN A 96 -7.30 -8.90 -13.80
CA GLN A 96 -6.57 -10.00 -13.17
C GLN A 96 -6.91 -10.10 -11.67
N THR A 97 -7.15 -11.34 -11.19
CA THR A 97 -7.53 -11.63 -9.81
C THR A 97 -6.41 -12.26 -8.97
N GLU A 98 -5.25 -12.54 -9.56
CA GLU A 98 -4.08 -13.04 -8.84
C GLU A 98 -2.82 -12.32 -9.30
N TYR A 99 -2.01 -11.87 -8.34
CA TYR A 99 -0.71 -11.24 -8.56
C TYR A 99 0.37 -11.93 -7.74
N SER A 100 1.53 -12.21 -8.38
CA SER A 100 2.76 -12.57 -7.68
C SER A 100 3.75 -11.43 -7.83
N LYS A 101 4.21 -10.87 -6.72
CA LYS A 101 5.04 -9.67 -6.66
C LYS A 101 6.21 -9.87 -5.71
N ASN A 102 7.30 -9.19 -5.95
CA ASN A 102 8.40 -9.12 -5.00
C ASN A 102 8.17 -7.99 -4.00
N ILE A 103 8.74 -8.12 -2.82
CA ILE A 103 8.78 -7.03 -1.83
C ILE A 103 9.39 -5.78 -2.49
N GLY A 104 8.77 -4.63 -2.23
CA GLY A 104 9.11 -3.34 -2.83
C GLY A 104 8.29 -2.98 -4.07
N ASP A 105 7.71 -3.97 -4.77
CA ASP A 105 6.92 -3.71 -5.97
C ASP A 105 5.63 -2.93 -5.64
N THR A 106 5.27 -2.02 -6.54
CA THR A 106 3.97 -1.35 -6.54
C THR A 106 3.17 -1.78 -7.77
N THR A 107 1.89 -2.11 -7.56
CA THR A 107 0.98 -2.56 -8.63
C THR A 107 -0.21 -1.62 -8.68
N GLN A 108 -0.53 -1.11 -9.86
CA GLN A 108 -1.78 -0.43 -10.15
C GLN A 108 -2.76 -1.45 -10.74
N ILE A 109 -4.00 -1.44 -10.24
CA ILE A 109 -5.08 -2.33 -10.67
C ILE A 109 -6.21 -1.45 -11.14
N GLU A 110 -6.63 -1.67 -12.38
CA GLU A 110 -7.76 -1.00 -12.98
C GLU A 110 -9.07 -1.70 -12.58
N ILE A 111 -10.08 -0.91 -12.23
CA ILE A 111 -11.40 -1.36 -11.82
C ILE A 111 -12.40 -0.96 -12.90
N THR A 112 -13.15 -1.94 -13.40
CA THR A 112 -14.23 -1.70 -14.36
C THR A 112 -15.58 -1.85 -13.65
N THR A 113 -16.41 -0.82 -13.78
CA THR A 113 -17.77 -0.81 -13.25
C THR A 113 -18.72 -0.13 -14.24
N ASN A 114 -19.99 -0.54 -14.24
CA ASN A 114 -21.08 0.13 -14.94
C ASN A 114 -21.92 1.04 -14.03
N ASN A 115 -21.51 1.22 -12.78
CA ASN A 115 -22.21 2.03 -11.79
C ASN A 115 -21.38 3.23 -11.38
N ASP A 116 -21.78 4.41 -11.89
CA ASP A 116 -21.09 5.68 -11.63
C ASP A 116 -21.64 6.46 -10.42
N ILE A 117 -22.64 5.93 -9.74
CA ILE A 117 -23.37 6.63 -8.68
C ILE A 117 -22.83 6.25 -7.30
N SER A 118 -22.58 4.95 -7.06
CA SER A 118 -22.13 4.49 -5.73
C SER A 118 -20.62 4.42 -5.61
N ASP A 119 -20.11 4.66 -4.39
CA ASP A 119 -18.70 4.60 -4.07
C ASP A 119 -18.16 3.17 -4.15
N ILE A 120 -16.91 3.06 -4.58
CA ILE A 120 -16.12 1.83 -4.49
C ILE A 120 -15.28 1.89 -3.21
N SER A 121 -15.28 0.81 -2.46
CA SER A 121 -14.45 0.65 -1.28
C SER A 121 -13.38 -0.42 -1.51
N TYR A 122 -12.21 -0.18 -0.89
CA TYR A 122 -11.05 -1.02 -1.01
C TYR A 122 -10.55 -1.43 0.38
N SER A 123 -10.16 -2.68 0.53
CA SER A 123 -9.54 -3.17 1.76
C SER A 123 -8.51 -4.25 1.49
N SER A 124 -7.52 -4.36 2.37
CA SER A 124 -6.56 -5.47 2.38
C SER A 124 -6.84 -6.36 3.58
N SER A 125 -6.81 -7.69 3.40
CA SER A 125 -6.94 -8.66 4.50
C SER A 125 -5.73 -8.66 5.42
N ASP A 126 -4.56 -8.25 4.88
CA ASP A 126 -3.32 -8.05 5.64
C ASP A 126 -2.52 -6.89 4.99
N SER A 127 -2.67 -5.71 5.57
CA SER A 127 -1.97 -4.50 5.09
C SER A 127 -0.45 -4.54 5.34
N SER A 128 0.03 -5.45 6.20
CA SER A 128 1.46 -5.67 6.36
C SER A 128 2.06 -6.41 5.17
N VAL A 129 1.29 -7.27 4.49
CA VAL A 129 1.71 -7.99 3.28
C VAL A 129 1.48 -7.14 2.02
N ALA A 130 0.25 -6.67 1.82
CA ALA A 130 -0.13 -5.89 0.65
C ALA A 130 -0.89 -4.63 1.09
N LYS A 131 -0.20 -3.48 1.07
CA LYS A 131 -0.70 -2.19 1.54
C LYS A 131 -1.33 -1.40 0.41
N ILE A 132 -2.58 -0.98 0.58
CA ILE A 132 -3.19 0.01 -0.30
C ILE A 132 -2.57 1.36 0.01
N ILE A 133 -1.87 1.96 -0.96
CA ILE A 133 -1.16 3.24 -0.80
C ILE A 133 -1.95 4.42 -1.39
N SER A 134 -2.79 4.16 -2.37
CA SER A 134 -3.74 5.13 -2.91
C SER A 134 -4.88 4.41 -3.63
N SER A 135 -6.03 5.04 -3.71
CA SER A 135 -7.15 4.59 -4.51
C SER A 135 -7.95 5.77 -5.01
N ASP A 136 -8.50 5.66 -6.18
CA ASP A 136 -9.54 6.50 -6.74
C ASP A 136 -10.72 5.62 -7.18
N ARG A 137 -11.67 6.20 -7.96
CA ARG A 137 -12.85 5.46 -8.37
C ARG A 137 -12.54 4.20 -9.18
N ASN A 138 -11.57 4.29 -10.07
CA ASN A 138 -11.32 3.26 -11.08
C ASN A 138 -9.97 2.58 -10.92
N THR A 139 -9.18 2.98 -9.94
CA THR A 139 -7.86 2.39 -9.72
C THR A 139 -7.56 2.18 -8.24
N VAL A 140 -6.77 1.16 -7.95
CA VAL A 140 -6.15 0.97 -6.63
C VAL A 140 -4.66 0.67 -6.82
N ARG A 141 -3.81 1.34 -6.04
CA ARG A 141 -2.37 1.09 -6.01
C ARG A 141 -2.01 0.33 -4.74
N VAL A 142 -1.36 -0.80 -4.93
CA VAL A 142 -0.99 -1.73 -3.87
C VAL A 142 0.51 -1.89 -3.83
N LYS A 143 1.13 -1.68 -2.66
CA LYS A 143 2.55 -1.92 -2.40
C LYS A 143 2.73 -3.26 -1.69
N ALA A 144 3.64 -4.08 -2.19
CA ALA A 144 4.06 -5.34 -1.60
C ALA A 144 5.14 -5.07 -0.54
N ASN A 145 4.84 -5.27 0.74
CA ASN A 145 5.73 -4.88 1.85
C ASN A 145 6.34 -6.05 2.62
N LYS A 146 5.64 -7.18 2.72
CA LYS A 146 6.09 -8.35 3.50
C LYS A 146 5.78 -9.63 2.76
N ALA A 147 6.68 -10.61 2.82
CA ALA A 147 6.45 -11.93 2.24
C ALA A 147 5.23 -12.61 2.86
N GLY A 148 4.35 -13.13 2.01
CA GLY A 148 3.10 -13.73 2.45
C GLY A 148 2.01 -13.68 1.39
N THR A 149 0.76 -13.85 1.83
CA THR A 149 -0.42 -13.75 0.95
C THR A 149 -1.46 -12.87 1.60
N ALA A 150 -1.99 -11.90 0.85
CA ALA A 150 -3.11 -11.06 1.25
C ALA A 150 -4.16 -10.99 0.14
N ASN A 151 -5.40 -10.71 0.50
CA ASN A 151 -6.48 -10.46 -0.43
C ASN A 151 -6.83 -8.96 -0.43
N ILE A 152 -6.81 -8.36 -1.61
CA ILE A 152 -7.38 -7.03 -1.83
C ILE A 152 -8.84 -7.22 -2.22
N THR A 153 -9.73 -6.66 -1.44
CA THR A 153 -11.17 -6.70 -1.68
C THR A 153 -11.62 -5.36 -2.24
N VAL A 154 -12.26 -5.42 -3.40
CA VAL A 154 -12.92 -4.28 -4.05
C VAL A 154 -14.43 -4.51 -3.93
N LYS A 155 -15.15 -3.53 -3.40
CA LYS A 155 -16.60 -3.66 -3.17
C LYS A 155 -17.36 -2.44 -3.64
N GLN A 156 -18.44 -2.68 -4.38
CA GLN A 156 -19.41 -1.67 -4.79
C GLN A 156 -20.82 -2.24 -4.67
N CYS A 157 -21.71 -1.59 -3.93
CA CYS A 157 -23.02 -2.11 -3.60
C CYS A 157 -22.94 -3.53 -3.02
N SER A 158 -23.67 -4.48 -3.61
CA SER A 158 -23.63 -5.91 -3.25
C SER A 158 -22.50 -6.68 -3.94
N GLN A 159 -21.82 -6.07 -4.91
CA GLN A 159 -20.76 -6.73 -5.69
C GLN A 159 -19.43 -6.69 -4.94
N THR A 160 -18.70 -7.79 -5.02
CA THR A 160 -17.38 -7.93 -4.40
C THR A 160 -16.44 -8.67 -5.36
N VAL A 161 -15.27 -8.09 -5.58
CA VAL A 161 -14.16 -8.75 -6.28
C VAL A 161 -13.02 -8.92 -5.29
N THR A 162 -12.46 -10.12 -5.24
CA THR A 162 -11.30 -10.45 -4.42
C THR A 162 -10.10 -10.70 -5.29
N ILE A 163 -9.00 -10.01 -5.01
CA ILE A 163 -7.75 -10.09 -5.74
C ILE A 163 -6.70 -10.64 -4.79
N LYS A 164 -6.10 -11.77 -5.14
CA LYS A 164 -5.09 -12.44 -4.34
C LYS A 164 -3.71 -11.89 -4.67
N PHE A 165 -3.01 -11.41 -3.65
CA PHE A 165 -1.62 -11.01 -3.71
C PHE A 165 -0.74 -12.05 -3.02
N ARG A 166 0.17 -12.65 -3.76
CA ARG A 166 1.29 -13.42 -3.23
C ARG A 166 2.54 -12.55 -3.33
N VAL A 167 3.15 -12.28 -2.19
CA VAL A 167 4.36 -11.48 -2.09
C VAL A 167 5.52 -12.39 -1.75
N GLU A 168 6.51 -12.44 -2.62
CA GLU A 168 7.71 -13.24 -2.46
C GLU A 168 8.82 -12.39 -1.82
N LYS A 169 9.69 -13.04 -1.03
CA LYS A 169 10.89 -12.39 -0.51
C LYS A 169 11.76 -11.89 -1.67
N ALA A 170 12.31 -10.70 -1.52
CA ALA A 170 13.14 -10.10 -2.55
C ALA A 170 14.60 -10.55 -2.41
N LYS A 171 15.22 -10.97 -3.53
CA LYS A 171 16.65 -11.22 -3.58
C LYS A 171 17.39 -9.90 -3.72
N CYS A 172 18.24 -9.59 -2.76
CA CYS A 172 18.96 -8.33 -2.66
C CYS A 172 20.48 -8.60 -2.56
N ILE A 173 21.27 -7.67 -3.03
CA ILE A 173 22.74 -7.64 -2.81
C ILE A 173 23.10 -6.28 -2.22
N ASP A 174 24.18 -6.21 -1.45
CA ASP A 174 24.74 -4.94 -1.05
C ASP A 174 26.11 -4.74 -1.70
N LEU A 175 26.42 -3.47 -2.01
CA LEU A 175 27.51 -3.10 -2.89
C LEU A 175 28.23 -1.86 -2.39
N SER A 176 29.55 -1.83 -2.62
CA SER A 176 30.40 -0.68 -2.42
C SER A 176 31.43 -0.56 -3.55
N GLU A 177 32.25 0.47 -3.54
CA GLU A 177 33.33 0.65 -4.53
C GLU A 177 34.27 -0.56 -4.67
N TRP A 178 34.32 -1.43 -3.65
CA TRP A 178 35.14 -2.65 -3.65
C TRP A 178 34.63 -3.74 -4.63
N ASN A 179 33.40 -3.63 -5.11
CA ASN A 179 32.83 -4.57 -6.08
C ASN A 179 33.21 -4.24 -7.54
N GLY A 180 33.97 -3.15 -7.79
CA GLY A 180 34.52 -2.80 -9.10
C GLY A 180 33.46 -2.39 -10.13
N ASP A 181 33.63 -2.80 -11.38
CA ASP A 181 32.66 -2.47 -12.42
C ASP A 181 31.54 -3.51 -12.46
N ILE A 182 30.29 -3.04 -12.56
CA ILE A 182 29.09 -3.87 -12.47
C ILE A 182 28.20 -3.69 -13.70
N GLU A 183 27.78 -4.81 -14.29
CA GLU A 183 26.77 -4.84 -15.34
C GLU A 183 25.36 -5.06 -14.74
N PHE A 184 24.73 -3.99 -14.23
CA PHE A 184 23.44 -4.06 -13.52
C PHE A 184 22.31 -4.72 -14.32
N SER A 185 22.35 -4.66 -15.65
CA SER A 185 21.40 -5.37 -16.51
C SER A 185 21.53 -6.90 -16.41
N LYS A 186 22.75 -7.42 -16.22
CA LYS A 186 22.98 -8.85 -15.96
C LYS A 186 22.57 -9.19 -14.52
N VAL A 187 22.90 -8.35 -13.56
CA VAL A 187 22.44 -8.49 -12.16
C VAL A 187 20.92 -8.64 -12.10
N LYS A 188 20.17 -7.77 -12.76
CA LYS A 188 18.70 -7.87 -12.82
C LYS A 188 18.23 -9.19 -13.44
N ARG A 189 18.83 -9.62 -14.55
CA ARG A 189 18.47 -10.89 -15.21
C ARG A 189 18.79 -12.13 -14.38
N SER A 190 19.74 -12.05 -13.42
CA SER A 190 20.04 -13.15 -12.49
C SER A 190 19.00 -13.33 -11.37
N GLY A 191 17.92 -12.54 -11.41
CA GLY A 191 16.82 -12.59 -10.44
C GLY A 191 17.03 -11.72 -9.19
N VAL A 192 18.08 -10.90 -9.14
CA VAL A 192 18.24 -9.84 -8.14
C VAL A 192 17.20 -8.76 -8.42
N THR A 193 16.46 -8.34 -7.40
CA THR A 193 15.42 -7.32 -7.52
C THR A 193 15.76 -6.03 -6.79
N CYS A 194 16.67 -6.10 -5.83
CA CYS A 194 17.06 -4.98 -4.97
C CYS A 194 18.58 -4.88 -4.83
N VAL A 195 19.07 -3.66 -4.61
CA VAL A 195 20.46 -3.39 -4.22
C VAL A 195 20.50 -2.36 -3.09
N ILE A 196 21.42 -2.55 -2.13
CA ILE A 196 21.69 -1.58 -1.07
C ILE A 196 23.12 -1.08 -1.27
N LEU A 197 23.28 0.22 -1.50
CA LEU A 197 24.54 0.82 -1.93
C LEU A 197 25.22 1.56 -0.79
N ARG A 198 26.52 1.36 -0.58
CA ARG A 198 27.28 2.20 0.34
C ARG A 198 27.28 3.64 -0.14
N ALA A 199 26.64 4.53 0.60
CA ALA A 199 26.67 5.96 0.29
C ALA A 199 28.00 6.60 0.72
N GLY A 200 28.54 6.13 1.84
CA GLY A 200 29.80 6.62 2.39
C GLY A 200 30.02 6.08 3.80
N TYR A 201 30.90 6.74 4.56
CA TYR A 201 31.29 6.28 5.90
C TYR A 201 31.76 7.43 6.80
N GLY A 202 31.59 7.24 8.12
CA GLY A 202 32.17 8.09 9.15
C GLY A 202 31.64 9.51 9.23
N LYS A 203 32.18 10.25 10.19
CA LYS A 203 31.71 11.60 10.56
C LYS A 203 32.42 12.73 9.81
N ASP A 204 33.58 12.45 9.21
CA ASP A 204 34.40 13.48 8.55
C ASP A 204 33.80 13.81 7.16
N PRO A 205 33.95 15.02 6.66
CA PRO A 205 33.39 15.39 5.36
C PRO A 205 34.13 14.71 4.20
N ASN A 206 33.41 14.54 3.08
CA ASN A 206 33.93 14.01 1.83
C ASN A 206 34.35 12.52 1.85
N LEU A 207 33.71 11.73 2.70
CA LEU A 207 33.85 10.27 2.77
C LEU A 207 32.71 9.56 2.03
N GLU A 208 32.34 10.07 0.87
CA GLU A 208 31.42 9.41 -0.05
C GLU A 208 32.09 8.19 -0.68
N ASP A 209 31.33 7.11 -0.88
CA ASP A 209 31.81 5.95 -1.64
C ASP A 209 32.02 6.33 -3.12
N GLY A 210 33.17 6.02 -3.67
CA GLY A 210 33.60 6.46 -5.00
C GLY A 210 32.72 5.95 -6.15
N LYS A 211 31.94 4.88 -5.94
CA LYS A 211 31.03 4.28 -6.93
C LYS A 211 29.54 4.57 -6.65
N PHE A 212 29.19 5.18 -5.53
CA PHE A 212 27.80 5.35 -5.11
C PHE A 212 26.92 6.00 -6.18
N ASN A 213 27.32 7.16 -6.69
CA ASN A 213 26.53 7.91 -7.68
C ASN A 213 26.41 7.18 -9.01
N GLU A 214 27.46 6.50 -9.42
CA GLU A 214 27.47 5.68 -10.63
C GLU A 214 26.53 4.48 -10.47
N TYR A 215 26.67 3.71 -9.40
CA TYR A 215 25.85 2.52 -9.12
C TYR A 215 24.37 2.88 -8.92
N TYR A 216 24.06 3.97 -8.20
CA TYR A 216 22.69 4.43 -8.04
C TYR A 216 22.00 4.64 -9.39
N ARG A 217 22.65 5.41 -10.29
CA ARG A 217 22.10 5.68 -11.61
C ARG A 217 21.93 4.41 -12.44
N GLN A 218 22.95 3.54 -12.46
CA GLN A 218 22.93 2.31 -13.24
C GLN A 218 21.89 1.31 -12.71
N ALA A 219 21.76 1.15 -11.38
CA ALA A 219 20.79 0.28 -10.75
C ALA A 219 19.34 0.74 -11.03
N LYS A 220 19.06 2.04 -10.89
CA LYS A 220 17.74 2.62 -11.22
C LYS A 220 17.42 2.43 -12.70
N ASN A 221 18.38 2.65 -13.61
CA ASN A 221 18.20 2.44 -15.06
C ASN A 221 17.94 0.95 -15.39
N ALA A 222 18.49 0.02 -14.62
CA ALA A 222 18.22 -1.41 -14.77
C ALA A 222 16.88 -1.85 -14.16
N GLY A 223 16.15 -0.95 -13.52
CA GLY A 223 14.86 -1.22 -12.85
C GLY A 223 15.02 -2.03 -11.56
N LEU A 224 16.13 -1.86 -10.84
CA LEU A 224 16.32 -2.42 -9.50
C LEU A 224 15.75 -1.45 -8.46
N ASN A 225 15.20 -2.00 -7.38
CA ASN A 225 14.88 -1.23 -6.19
C ASN A 225 16.19 -0.89 -5.46
N VAL A 226 16.36 0.37 -5.07
CA VAL A 226 17.62 0.86 -4.52
C VAL A 226 17.43 1.35 -3.09
N GLY A 227 18.31 0.90 -2.20
CA GLY A 227 18.53 1.45 -0.86
C GLY A 227 19.96 1.98 -0.72
N ALA A 228 20.26 2.51 0.46
CA ALA A 228 21.61 2.94 0.77
C ALA A 228 22.03 2.51 2.18
N TYR A 229 23.34 2.48 2.43
CA TYR A 229 23.86 2.35 3.78
C TYR A 229 25.02 3.33 4.02
N TRP A 230 25.20 3.70 5.30
CA TRP A 230 26.28 4.51 5.79
C TRP A 230 27.09 3.73 6.80
N TYR A 231 28.36 3.47 6.51
CA TYR A 231 29.26 2.75 7.41
C TYR A 231 29.66 3.65 8.59
N SER A 232 29.28 3.28 9.79
CA SER A 232 29.40 4.13 10.97
C SER A 232 30.70 3.90 11.76
N TYR A 233 31.37 4.98 12.09
CA TYR A 233 32.44 5.02 13.10
C TYR A 233 32.00 5.77 14.35
N ALA A 234 30.73 6.16 14.49
CA ALA A 234 30.25 6.96 15.58
C ALA A 234 30.35 6.22 16.94
N THR A 235 30.97 6.87 17.92
CA THR A 235 31.04 6.42 19.31
C THR A 235 30.34 7.39 20.27
N THR A 236 29.75 8.46 19.74
CA THR A 236 28.95 9.45 20.46
C THR A 236 27.74 9.87 19.61
N VAL A 237 26.71 10.40 20.26
CA VAL A 237 25.52 10.96 19.60
C VAL A 237 25.89 12.12 18.66
N GLU A 238 26.86 12.97 19.07
CA GLU A 238 27.34 14.10 18.25
C GLU A 238 28.02 13.60 16.95
N ALA A 239 28.78 12.49 17.03
CA ALA A 239 29.37 11.86 15.86
C ALA A 239 28.29 11.31 14.95
N ALA A 240 27.25 10.64 15.49
CA ALA A 240 26.10 10.17 14.71
C ALA A 240 25.37 11.31 13.99
N LYS A 241 25.15 12.45 14.66
CA LYS A 241 24.59 13.66 14.02
C LYS A 241 25.47 14.19 12.86
N ALA A 242 26.80 14.06 12.98
CA ALA A 242 27.70 14.44 11.89
C ALA A 242 27.59 13.45 10.72
N GLU A 243 27.47 12.14 11.00
CA GLU A 243 27.23 11.12 9.98
C GLU A 243 25.89 11.33 9.26
N VAL A 244 24.81 11.71 9.98
CA VAL A 244 23.53 12.12 9.36
C VAL A 244 23.74 13.25 8.35
N ARG A 245 24.42 14.34 8.74
CA ARG A 245 24.67 15.47 7.84
C ARG A 245 25.46 15.08 6.60
N ASN A 246 26.47 14.22 6.76
CA ASN A 246 27.31 13.76 5.66
C ASN A 246 26.53 12.81 4.73
N CYS A 247 25.81 11.87 5.30
CA CYS A 247 24.94 10.97 4.54
C CYS A 247 23.92 11.79 3.73
N MET A 248 23.23 12.75 4.34
CA MET A 248 22.27 13.61 3.67
C MET A 248 22.87 14.44 2.52
N LYS A 249 24.12 14.89 2.67
CA LYS A 249 24.85 15.60 1.60
C LYS A 249 25.07 14.67 0.39
N THR A 250 25.38 13.41 0.63
CA THR A 250 25.65 12.40 -0.42
C THR A 250 24.38 11.92 -1.11
N ILE A 251 23.31 11.63 -0.32
CA ILE A 251 22.08 11.05 -0.85
C ILE A 251 21.05 12.10 -1.28
N GLY A 252 21.23 13.37 -0.92
CA GLY A 252 20.27 14.44 -1.21
C GLY A 252 19.86 14.51 -2.67
N GLY A 253 18.56 14.71 -2.92
CA GLY A 253 17.98 14.76 -4.27
C GLY A 253 17.80 13.40 -4.95
N LYS A 254 18.07 12.29 -4.25
CA LYS A 254 17.82 10.92 -4.75
C LYS A 254 16.58 10.33 -4.08
N GLU A 255 15.90 9.46 -4.82
CA GLU A 255 14.74 8.70 -4.35
C GLU A 255 15.14 7.25 -4.13
N PHE A 256 14.83 6.71 -2.95
CA PHE A 256 15.09 5.33 -2.59
C PHE A 256 13.79 4.53 -2.46
N ASP A 257 13.85 3.28 -2.89
CA ASP A 257 12.76 2.31 -2.78
C ASP A 257 12.84 1.53 -1.47
N LEU A 258 14.05 1.49 -0.87
CA LEU A 258 14.42 0.83 0.37
C LEU A 258 14.98 1.86 1.35
N PRO A 259 15.06 1.54 2.66
CA PRO A 259 15.63 2.43 3.67
C PRO A 259 17.08 2.82 3.43
N VAL A 260 17.50 3.85 4.18
CA VAL A 260 18.91 4.20 4.41
C VAL A 260 19.35 3.60 5.74
N PHE A 261 20.27 2.64 5.69
CA PHE A 261 20.70 1.90 6.86
C PHE A 261 21.96 2.51 7.49
N LEU A 262 21.99 2.56 8.84
CA LEU A 262 23.25 2.72 9.56
C LEU A 262 23.90 1.35 9.68
N ASP A 263 25.12 1.24 9.21
CA ASP A 263 25.94 0.02 9.29
C ASP A 263 26.83 0.11 10.54
N VAL A 264 26.55 -0.77 11.51
CA VAL A 264 27.15 -0.79 12.86
C VAL A 264 27.86 -2.12 13.08
N GLU A 265 29.18 -2.12 12.90
CA GLU A 265 29.98 -3.35 13.04
C GLU A 265 31.39 -3.13 13.62
N GLU A 266 31.72 -1.88 14.00
CA GLU A 266 33.03 -1.55 14.54
C GLU A 266 33.23 -2.07 15.99
N TYR A 267 34.38 -2.65 16.25
CA TYR A 267 34.73 -3.10 17.63
C TYR A 267 34.60 -1.99 18.69
N ARG A 268 34.92 -0.76 18.32
CA ARG A 268 34.79 0.39 19.23
C ARG A 268 33.33 0.66 19.61
N GLN A 269 32.39 0.29 18.77
CA GLN A 269 30.98 0.41 19.06
C GLN A 269 30.47 -0.74 19.93
N ALA A 270 31.02 -1.95 19.74
CA ALA A 270 30.67 -3.12 20.54
C ALA A 270 30.97 -2.99 22.05
N VAL A 271 31.96 -2.18 22.40
CA VAL A 271 32.36 -1.98 23.81
C VAL A 271 31.69 -0.79 24.47
N LEU A 272 30.83 -0.06 23.76
CA LEU A 272 30.07 1.05 24.35
C LEU A 272 28.98 0.53 25.32
N PRO A 273 28.58 1.36 26.29
CA PRO A 273 27.37 1.08 27.05
C PRO A 273 26.20 0.89 26.11
N ARG A 274 25.37 -0.15 26.31
CA ARG A 274 24.24 -0.49 25.45
C ARG A 274 23.33 0.70 25.15
N ARG A 275 23.05 1.54 26.14
CA ARG A 275 22.26 2.77 25.98
C ARG A 275 22.90 3.72 24.97
N THR A 276 24.21 3.93 25.08
CA THR A 276 24.94 4.83 24.19
C THR A 276 24.90 4.37 22.75
N LEU A 277 25.12 3.07 22.49
CA LEU A 277 25.03 2.53 21.13
C LEU A 277 23.61 2.62 20.58
N THR A 278 22.60 2.31 21.39
CA THR A 278 21.20 2.44 20.99
C THR A 278 20.84 3.89 20.64
N ASP A 279 21.33 4.87 21.43
CA ASP A 279 21.10 6.30 21.17
C ASP A 279 21.80 6.77 19.89
N ILE A 280 23.00 6.27 19.60
CA ILE A 280 23.73 6.53 18.34
C ILE A 280 22.90 6.04 17.14
N ILE A 281 22.44 4.79 17.20
CA ILE A 281 21.63 4.16 16.13
C ILE A 281 20.33 4.95 15.94
N SER A 282 19.62 5.22 17.03
CA SER A 282 18.37 5.98 16.98
C SER A 282 18.57 7.38 16.42
N THR A 283 19.68 8.06 16.80
CA THR A 283 19.99 9.40 16.27
C THR A 283 20.15 9.41 14.75
N PHE A 284 20.79 8.40 14.18
CA PHE A 284 20.94 8.31 12.73
C PHE A 284 19.60 7.99 12.06
N CYS A 285 18.90 6.97 12.52
CA CYS A 285 17.65 6.51 11.92
C CYS A 285 16.55 7.60 11.98
N ASP A 286 16.42 8.28 13.13
CA ASP A 286 15.50 9.41 13.27
C ASP A 286 15.93 10.59 12.38
N GLY A 287 17.25 10.86 12.30
CA GLY A 287 17.79 11.87 11.39
C GLY A 287 17.47 11.59 9.92
N MET A 288 17.44 10.34 9.48
CA MET A 288 16.96 9.98 8.13
C MET A 288 15.47 10.27 7.98
N ARG A 289 14.65 9.91 8.96
CA ARG A 289 13.19 10.16 8.95
C ARG A 289 12.84 11.64 8.93
N ASP A 290 13.54 12.44 9.71
CA ASP A 290 13.36 13.90 9.74
C ASP A 290 13.64 14.56 8.39
N ASN A 291 14.42 13.87 7.53
CA ASN A 291 14.73 14.31 6.17
C ASN A 291 13.94 13.55 5.06
N GLY A 292 12.90 12.80 5.45
CA GLY A 292 11.98 12.16 4.52
C GLY A 292 12.43 10.79 3.97
N PHE A 293 13.44 10.16 4.60
CA PHE A 293 13.89 8.81 4.27
C PHE A 293 13.54 7.83 5.38
N GLU A 294 13.22 6.59 5.05
CA GLU A 294 13.14 5.54 6.07
C GLU A 294 14.54 5.20 6.58
N GLY A 295 14.71 5.18 7.91
CA GLY A 295 15.94 4.79 8.59
C GLY A 295 15.91 3.32 9.01
N GLY A 296 17.03 2.61 8.88
CA GLY A 296 17.20 1.23 9.33
C GLY A 296 18.57 0.96 9.94
N LEU A 297 18.73 -0.22 10.54
CA LEU A 297 19.97 -0.68 11.14
C LEU A 297 20.48 -1.93 10.42
N TYR A 298 21.75 -1.92 9.99
CA TYR A 298 22.51 -3.14 9.70
C TYR A 298 23.50 -3.42 10.81
N SER A 299 23.56 -4.69 11.24
CA SER A 299 24.56 -5.16 12.19
C SER A 299 24.71 -6.68 12.17
N ALA A 300 25.84 -7.16 12.70
CA ALA A 300 25.98 -8.58 13.02
C ALA A 300 25.09 -8.96 14.22
N LYS A 301 24.62 -10.22 14.23
CA LYS A 301 23.73 -10.74 15.29
C LYS A 301 24.29 -10.52 16.71
N SER A 302 25.58 -10.84 16.92
CA SER A 302 26.23 -10.66 18.24
C SER A 302 26.27 -9.19 18.67
N MET A 303 26.65 -8.30 17.74
CA MET A 303 26.71 -6.87 18.01
C MET A 303 25.35 -6.32 18.45
N LEU A 304 24.28 -6.65 17.71
CA LEU A 304 22.94 -6.16 18.01
C LEU A 304 22.44 -6.68 19.37
N VAL A 305 22.59 -7.98 19.62
CA VAL A 305 22.06 -8.62 20.85
C VAL A 305 22.85 -8.22 22.09
N ASP A 306 24.18 -8.16 21.99
CA ASP A 306 25.06 -7.98 23.15
C ASP A 306 25.29 -6.49 23.48
N SER A 307 25.28 -5.61 22.47
CA SER A 307 25.73 -4.23 22.62
C SER A 307 24.65 -3.15 22.43
N ALA A 308 23.42 -3.52 22.05
CA ALA A 308 22.29 -2.59 21.92
C ALA A 308 21.02 -3.13 22.60
N TYR A 309 19.90 -2.40 22.47
CA TYR A 309 18.57 -2.82 22.90
C TYR A 309 17.74 -3.18 21.65
N PRO A 310 17.76 -4.45 21.18
CA PRO A 310 17.15 -4.83 19.91
C PRO A 310 15.64 -4.62 19.90
N ASP A 311 14.91 -4.87 20.99
CA ASP A 311 13.46 -4.71 21.06
C ASP A 311 13.05 -3.22 20.91
N GLU A 312 13.84 -2.30 21.47
CA GLU A 312 13.61 -0.87 21.31
C GLU A 312 13.83 -0.43 19.85
N LEU A 313 14.92 -0.90 19.24
CA LEU A 313 15.28 -0.55 17.87
C LEU A 313 14.30 -1.15 16.86
N SER A 314 13.97 -2.43 16.98
CA SER A 314 13.07 -3.13 16.06
C SER A 314 11.61 -2.67 16.15
N SER A 315 11.20 -2.06 17.27
CA SER A 315 9.88 -1.44 17.40
C SER A 315 9.71 -0.17 16.55
N LYS A 316 10.83 0.39 16.07
CA LYS A 316 10.85 1.66 15.33
C LYS A 316 11.46 1.56 13.94
N TYR A 317 12.50 0.74 13.75
CA TYR A 317 13.32 0.71 12.56
C TYR A 317 13.40 -0.69 11.98
N LEU A 318 13.60 -0.79 10.67
CA LEU A 318 13.88 -2.06 10.00
C LEU A 318 15.26 -2.58 10.39
N ILE A 319 15.33 -3.89 10.66
CA ILE A 319 16.55 -4.58 11.07
C ILE A 319 17.07 -5.44 9.93
N TRP A 320 18.24 -5.08 9.43
CA TRP A 320 19.02 -5.84 8.48
C TRP A 320 20.16 -6.56 9.24
N LEU A 321 20.04 -7.88 9.36
CA LEU A 321 20.94 -8.67 10.21
C LEU A 321 21.87 -9.54 9.36
N ALA A 322 23.19 -9.42 9.65
CA ALA A 322 24.19 -10.34 9.14
C ALA A 322 24.24 -11.61 9.99
N ALA A 323 23.91 -12.74 9.38
CA ALA A 323 23.90 -14.06 9.99
C ALA A 323 24.10 -15.19 8.95
N PRO A 324 25.29 -15.27 8.30
CA PRO A 324 25.51 -16.15 7.14
C PRO A 324 25.42 -17.63 7.44
N ASN A 325 25.52 -18.03 8.72
CA ASN A 325 25.46 -19.44 9.15
C ASN A 325 24.10 -19.87 9.68
N ASN A 326 23.11 -18.97 9.64
CA ASN A 326 21.75 -19.25 10.10
C ASN A 326 20.76 -19.31 8.94
N SER A 327 19.75 -20.19 9.05
CA SER A 327 18.55 -20.05 8.23
C SER A 327 17.66 -18.89 8.79
N TYR A 328 16.80 -18.33 7.97
CA TYR A 328 15.91 -17.24 8.41
C TYR A 328 15.05 -17.61 9.63
N ASN A 329 14.58 -18.87 9.68
CA ASN A 329 13.74 -19.36 10.77
C ASN A 329 14.46 -19.46 12.13
N GLU A 330 15.81 -19.40 12.13
CA GLU A 330 16.64 -19.40 13.34
C GLU A 330 16.97 -17.99 13.83
N LEU A 331 16.52 -16.97 13.08
CA LEU A 331 16.74 -15.57 13.43
C LEU A 331 15.62 -15.08 14.35
N PRO A 332 15.88 -14.03 15.14
CA PRO A 332 14.84 -13.33 15.87
C PRO A 332 13.72 -12.84 14.96
N SER A 333 12.48 -12.87 15.45
CA SER A 333 11.27 -12.50 14.68
C SER A 333 11.24 -11.03 14.21
N TYR A 334 12.09 -10.19 14.77
CA TYR A 334 12.23 -8.78 14.41
C TYR A 334 13.17 -8.53 13.22
N VAL A 335 13.75 -9.58 12.60
CA VAL A 335 14.66 -9.43 11.46
C VAL A 335 13.86 -9.26 10.16
N ASP A 336 14.07 -8.14 9.49
CA ASP A 336 13.38 -7.78 8.26
C ASP A 336 14.18 -8.15 7.01
N ILE A 337 15.51 -8.00 7.09
CA ILE A 337 16.46 -8.33 6.02
C ILE A 337 17.54 -9.24 6.58
N HIS A 338 17.79 -10.33 5.89
CA HIS A 338 18.81 -11.32 6.27
C HIS A 338 19.95 -11.32 5.26
N GLN A 339 21.15 -10.88 5.68
CA GLN A 339 22.37 -11.13 4.93
C GLN A 339 22.86 -12.55 5.24
N TYR A 340 22.67 -13.44 4.28
CA TYR A 340 22.87 -14.87 4.45
C TYR A 340 24.20 -15.38 3.88
N SER A 341 24.95 -14.55 3.15
CA SER A 341 26.25 -14.94 2.58
C SER A 341 27.10 -13.71 2.27
N TRP A 342 28.39 -13.83 2.52
CA TRP A 342 29.44 -12.86 2.14
C TRP A 342 30.23 -13.31 0.90
N ASN A 343 29.87 -14.42 0.28
CA ASN A 343 30.64 -15.06 -0.78
C ASN A 343 29.76 -15.40 -2.00
N GLY A 344 28.69 -14.62 -2.22
CA GLY A 344 27.80 -14.83 -3.36
C GLY A 344 28.49 -14.59 -4.70
N ARG A 345 27.89 -15.14 -5.75
CA ARG A 345 28.25 -14.83 -7.13
C ARG A 345 26.99 -14.47 -7.88
N VAL A 346 27.05 -13.37 -8.62
CA VAL A 346 25.94 -12.83 -9.40
C VAL A 346 26.45 -12.46 -10.78
N ASP A 347 25.75 -12.84 -11.82
CA ASP A 347 26.11 -12.47 -13.18
C ASP A 347 26.17 -10.95 -13.32
N GLY A 348 27.26 -10.45 -13.90
CA GLY A 348 27.50 -9.02 -14.04
C GLY A 348 28.38 -8.42 -12.95
N ILE A 349 28.83 -9.23 -11.98
CA ILE A 349 29.79 -8.84 -10.93
C ILE A 349 30.94 -9.84 -10.96
N SER A 350 32.19 -9.37 -11.12
CA SER A 350 33.39 -10.22 -11.15
C SER A 350 33.80 -10.68 -9.76
N GLU A 351 33.62 -9.81 -8.78
CA GLU A 351 33.98 -10.06 -7.39
C GLU A 351 32.89 -10.85 -6.64
N LYS A 352 33.22 -11.33 -5.44
CA LYS A 352 32.24 -11.86 -4.50
C LYS A 352 31.36 -10.72 -4.01
N VAL A 353 30.11 -11.06 -3.73
CA VAL A 353 29.12 -10.09 -3.32
C VAL A 353 28.28 -10.61 -2.14
N ASP A 354 27.89 -9.72 -1.30
CA ASP A 354 27.03 -9.98 -0.15
C ASP A 354 25.59 -10.18 -0.59
N MET A 355 25.00 -11.28 -0.11
CA MET A 355 23.70 -11.77 -0.55
C MET A 355 22.67 -11.64 0.55
N ASN A 356 21.53 -11.08 0.21
CA ASN A 356 20.45 -10.80 1.14
C ASN A 356 19.09 -11.31 0.64
N TYR A 357 18.21 -11.59 1.58
CA TYR A 357 16.78 -11.67 1.35
C TYR A 357 16.05 -10.62 2.17
N ILE A 358 15.15 -9.89 1.51
CA ILE A 358 14.21 -8.98 2.18
C ILE A 358 12.92 -9.74 2.42
N TYR A 359 12.45 -9.77 3.66
CA TYR A 359 11.23 -10.45 4.11
C TYR A 359 10.14 -9.47 4.53
N ASN A 360 10.51 -8.25 4.92
CA ASN A 360 9.60 -7.22 5.38
C ASN A 360 10.17 -5.82 5.09
N LEU A 361 9.29 -4.89 4.70
CA LEU A 361 9.59 -3.45 4.55
C LEU A 361 8.52 -2.58 5.27
N ASN A 362 7.83 -3.14 6.27
CA ASN A 362 6.92 -2.38 7.11
C ASN A 362 7.68 -1.80 8.30
N THR A 363 7.56 -0.51 8.52
CA THR A 363 8.00 0.22 9.71
C THR A 363 6.80 0.66 10.54
#